data_a7d424bac68e62ff17f6b8bf3b8b3bcf
#
_entry.id   a7d424bac68e62ff17f6b8bf3b8b3bcf
#
_cell.length_a   1.000
_cell.length_b   1.000
_cell.length_c   1.000
_cell.angle_alpha   90.00
_cell.angle_beta   90.00
_cell.angle_gamma   90.00
#
_symmetry.space_group_name_H-M   'P 1'
#
loop_
_entity.id
_entity.type
_entity.pdbx_description
1 polymer ?
#
loop_
_entity_poly.entity_id
_entity_poly.type
_entity_poly.pdbx_seq_one_letter_code
_entity_poly.pdbx_strand_id
1 'polypeptide(L)'
;LQLARRIFGEPLDAIESAFIARMGEAKSNVPDAGTGADIYKKCVGTMQLSLEQVAAHYAISSVFSSYADEIDLYCYRVKRISYEIFNSGRGRLALGRVHITSAITGREQAFSFAVLHFGDQNITAAVKPYIDSDSLAFEEFAMEAASHVQRADFPEVIRLLDRFYGQAGYSLTSLFGDEQRRIVKLILTTTLTDVENSLTSIYQNHASLLHFLFQAGLPKPPALTLAAGFAINAGLRRVLENDPVDLAQLRSYLSLAKIDQVPFDTSTLSYIADQRMKRAMADLQASTGSPVAAGSLELLDRALALVRALSELPFELNLWQAQNIWYETYRTSGSVRNALEPEHRSRWETDFGELGRCLSIDIDSISVEEEARAKAVAAD
;
A
#
# COMPACT_ATOMS: atom_id res chain seq x y z
N LEU A 1 6.74 9.34 -9.77
CA LEU A 1 6.74 10.47 -10.72
C LEU A 1 7.22 10.06 -12.12
N GLN A 2 8.39 9.40 -12.28
CA GLN A 2 8.89 8.96 -13.61
C GLN A 2 8.00 7.91 -14.27
N LEU A 3 7.38 7.01 -13.50
CA LEU A 3 6.45 6.00 -14.02
C LEU A 3 5.12 6.62 -14.45
N ALA A 4 4.61 7.59 -13.69
CA ALA A 4 3.43 8.35 -14.05
C ALA A 4 3.64 9.18 -15.33
N ARG A 5 4.82 9.80 -15.50
CA ARG A 5 5.20 10.50 -16.76
C ARG A 5 5.20 9.60 -17.99
N ARG A 6 5.60 8.33 -17.85
CA ARG A 6 5.57 7.35 -18.96
C ARG A 6 4.16 6.87 -19.33
N ILE A 7 3.24 6.84 -18.38
CA ILE A 7 1.89 6.31 -18.58
C ILE A 7 0.93 7.38 -19.11
N PHE A 8 1.09 8.64 -18.70
CA PHE A 8 0.09 9.69 -18.96
C PHE A 8 0.50 10.77 -19.98
N GLY A 9 1.76 10.78 -20.47
CA GLY A 9 2.23 11.72 -21.48
C GLY A 9 2.38 13.18 -21.02
N GLU A 10 2.85 14.05 -21.92
CA GLU A 10 3.22 15.46 -21.67
C GLU A 10 2.14 16.43 -21.15
N PRO A 11 0.81 16.23 -21.31
CA PRO A 11 -0.17 17.20 -20.81
C PRO A 11 -0.19 17.36 -19.30
N LEU A 12 0.29 16.38 -18.54
CA LEU A 12 0.39 16.47 -17.07
C LEU A 12 1.47 17.45 -16.60
N ASP A 13 2.52 17.67 -17.39
CA ASP A 13 3.61 18.58 -17.02
C ASP A 13 3.14 20.05 -16.97
N ALA A 14 2.20 20.44 -17.82
CA ALA A 14 1.66 21.80 -17.82
C ALA A 14 0.75 22.06 -16.59
N ILE A 15 -0.06 21.07 -16.21
CA ILE A 15 -0.95 21.18 -15.02
C ILE A 15 -0.11 21.11 -13.74
N GLU A 16 0.87 20.22 -13.69
CA GLU A 16 1.76 20.04 -12.54
C GLU A 16 2.68 21.26 -12.38
N SER A 17 3.21 21.82 -13.47
CA SER A 17 4.01 23.04 -13.45
C SER A 17 3.19 24.26 -13.03
N ALA A 18 1.96 24.41 -13.52
CA ALA A 18 1.04 25.45 -13.10
C ALA A 18 0.64 25.31 -11.62
N PHE A 19 0.46 24.08 -11.13
CA PHE A 19 0.17 23.80 -9.72
C PHE A 19 1.37 24.12 -8.83
N ILE A 20 2.59 23.71 -9.22
CA ILE A 20 3.83 23.99 -8.50
C ILE A 20 4.13 25.50 -8.47
N ALA A 21 3.92 26.20 -9.58
CA ALA A 21 4.07 27.64 -9.65
C ALA A 21 3.10 28.36 -8.70
N ARG A 22 1.83 27.96 -8.68
CA ARG A 22 0.82 28.49 -7.74
C ARG A 22 1.11 28.15 -6.29
N MET A 23 1.65 26.96 -6.02
CA MET A 23 2.14 26.58 -4.68
C MET A 23 3.30 27.48 -4.23
N GLY A 24 4.21 27.83 -5.16
CA GLY A 24 5.30 28.78 -4.91
C GLY A 24 4.79 30.18 -4.59
N GLU A 25 3.83 30.68 -5.35
CA GLU A 25 3.17 31.97 -5.12
C GLU A 25 2.39 31.99 -3.79
N ALA A 26 1.67 30.92 -3.47
CA ALA A 26 0.95 30.79 -2.19
C ALA A 26 1.90 30.75 -0.99
N LYS A 27 3.09 30.13 -1.12
CA LYS A 27 4.12 30.14 -0.09
C LYS A 27 4.71 31.54 0.16
N SER A 28 4.88 32.34 -0.88
CA SER A 28 5.46 33.68 -0.77
C SER A 28 4.54 34.69 -0.08
N ASN A 29 3.23 34.44 -0.10
CA ASN A 29 2.20 35.36 0.40
C ASN A 29 1.60 34.98 1.78
N VAL A 30 2.07 33.90 2.41
CA VAL A 30 1.54 33.45 3.72
C VAL A 30 2.67 33.37 4.75
N PRO A 31 2.66 34.23 5.79
CA PRO A 31 3.71 34.27 6.82
C PRO A 31 3.83 33.00 7.66
N ASP A 32 2.76 32.21 7.78
CA ASP A 32 2.72 30.90 8.43
C ASP A 32 2.28 29.86 7.39
N ALA A 33 3.26 29.26 6.73
CA ALA A 33 3.01 28.14 5.82
C ALA A 33 2.60 26.92 6.66
N GLY A 34 1.30 26.70 6.77
CA GLY A 34 0.72 25.46 7.29
C GLY A 34 1.23 24.22 6.56
N THR A 35 0.81 23.03 7.01
CA THR A 35 1.16 21.75 6.37
C THR A 35 0.84 21.76 4.87
N GLY A 36 1.50 20.91 4.09
CA GLY A 36 1.22 20.80 2.64
C GLY A 36 -0.27 20.58 2.31
N ALA A 37 -1.04 19.99 3.24
CA ALA A 37 -2.49 19.84 3.14
C ALA A 37 -3.22 21.18 3.21
N ASP A 38 -2.78 22.12 4.03
CA ASP A 38 -3.40 23.45 4.15
C ASP A 38 -3.13 24.33 2.92
N ILE A 39 -1.93 24.19 2.35
CA ILE A 39 -1.57 24.87 1.10
C ILE A 39 -2.41 24.29 -0.04
N TYR A 40 -2.57 22.98 -0.09
CA TYR A 40 -3.42 22.30 -1.06
C TYR A 40 -4.88 22.75 -0.96
N LYS A 41 -5.45 22.77 0.23
CA LYS A 41 -6.81 23.29 0.49
C LYS A 41 -6.98 24.72 0.00
N LYS A 42 -5.99 25.60 0.24
CA LYS A 42 -6.01 26.98 -0.23
C LYS A 42 -5.92 27.09 -1.76
N CYS A 43 -5.07 26.29 -2.40
CA CYS A 43 -4.92 26.30 -3.86
C CYS A 43 -6.17 25.77 -4.55
N VAL A 44 -6.77 24.70 -4.04
CA VAL A 44 -8.02 24.14 -4.57
C VAL A 44 -9.21 25.06 -4.31
N GLY A 45 -9.19 25.80 -3.20
CA GLY A 45 -10.21 26.82 -2.89
C GLY A 45 -10.26 27.99 -3.88
N THR A 46 -9.20 28.20 -4.66
CA THR A 46 -9.19 29.19 -5.77
C THR A 46 -9.74 28.62 -7.07
N MET A 47 -9.86 27.31 -7.22
CA MET A 47 -10.55 26.68 -8.34
C MET A 47 -12.05 26.77 -8.08
N GLN A 48 -12.79 27.43 -8.96
CA GLN A 48 -14.26 27.48 -8.92
C GLN A 48 -14.82 26.10 -9.32
N LEU A 49 -14.86 25.17 -8.36
CA LEU A 49 -15.57 23.93 -8.57
C LEU A 49 -17.07 24.14 -8.40
N SER A 50 -17.85 23.59 -9.29
CA SER A 50 -19.29 23.49 -9.06
C SER A 50 -19.56 22.49 -7.94
N LEU A 51 -20.58 22.71 -7.13
CA LEU A 51 -20.99 21.76 -6.10
C LEU A 51 -21.35 20.38 -6.71
N GLU A 52 -21.82 20.35 -7.94
CA GLU A 52 -22.10 19.12 -8.72
C GLU A 52 -20.81 18.30 -8.98
N GLN A 53 -19.71 18.98 -9.34
CA GLN A 53 -18.42 18.30 -9.52
C GLN A 53 -17.92 17.70 -8.20
N VAL A 54 -18.14 18.37 -7.08
CA VAL A 54 -17.80 17.86 -5.75
C VAL A 54 -18.68 16.63 -5.41
N ALA A 55 -19.97 16.69 -5.73
CA ALA A 55 -20.88 15.55 -5.54
C ALA A 55 -20.47 14.36 -6.40
N ALA A 56 -20.10 14.58 -7.67
CA ALA A 56 -19.61 13.53 -8.55
C ALA A 56 -18.26 12.94 -8.06
N HIS A 57 -17.37 13.78 -7.56
CA HIS A 57 -16.10 13.37 -6.96
C HIS A 57 -16.33 12.46 -5.76
N TYR A 58 -17.18 12.87 -4.82
CA TYR A 58 -17.58 12.05 -3.68
C TYR A 58 -18.18 10.72 -4.14
N ALA A 59 -19.12 10.76 -5.07
CA ALA A 59 -19.84 9.60 -5.56
C ALA A 59 -18.89 8.55 -6.16
N ILE A 60 -17.98 8.95 -7.07
CA ILE A 60 -17.02 8.03 -7.69
C ILE A 60 -16.07 7.47 -6.64
N SER A 61 -15.53 8.32 -5.76
CA SER A 61 -14.57 7.91 -4.74
C SER A 61 -15.19 6.96 -3.72
N SER A 62 -16.48 7.12 -3.38
CA SER A 62 -17.19 6.29 -2.42
C SER A 62 -17.37 4.83 -2.87
N VAL A 63 -17.31 4.56 -4.18
CA VAL A 63 -17.35 3.19 -4.72
C VAL A 63 -16.10 2.39 -4.34
N PHE A 64 -14.96 3.07 -4.17
CA PHE A 64 -13.66 2.46 -3.87
C PHE A 64 -13.23 2.60 -2.41
N SER A 65 -13.92 3.43 -1.63
CA SER A 65 -13.55 3.71 -0.24
C SER A 65 -14.79 3.88 0.61
N SER A 66 -14.76 3.33 1.82
CA SER A 66 -15.76 3.63 2.84
C SER A 66 -15.43 5.00 3.44
N TYR A 67 -16.34 5.92 3.32
CA TYR A 67 -16.26 7.22 3.99
C TYR A 67 -17.08 7.23 5.28
N ALA A 68 -16.67 8.06 6.23
CA ALA A 68 -17.51 8.44 7.35
C ALA A 68 -18.78 9.18 6.84
N ASP A 69 -19.77 9.34 7.72
CA ASP A 69 -21.03 10.04 7.35
C ASP A 69 -20.78 11.49 6.96
N GLU A 70 -19.71 12.10 7.48
CA GLU A 70 -19.28 13.45 7.15
C GLU A 70 -17.77 13.47 6.87
N ILE A 71 -17.36 14.06 5.76
CA ILE A 71 -15.96 14.21 5.38
C ILE A 71 -15.68 15.62 4.85
N ASP A 72 -14.45 16.07 5.05
CA ASP A 72 -13.91 17.24 4.35
C ASP A 72 -13.29 16.80 3.02
N LEU A 73 -13.87 17.25 1.92
CA LEU A 73 -13.37 17.05 0.58
C LEU A 73 -12.91 18.38 0.00
N TYR A 74 -11.61 18.64 -0.01
CA TYR A 74 -11.01 19.94 -0.34
C TYR A 74 -11.50 21.04 0.61
N CYS A 75 -12.16 22.08 0.06
CA CYS A 75 -12.78 23.15 0.82
C CYS A 75 -14.28 22.96 1.04
N TYR A 76 -14.77 21.73 0.84
CA TYR A 76 -16.17 21.40 0.96
C TYR A 76 -16.37 20.36 2.06
N ARG A 77 -17.42 20.57 2.86
CA ARG A 77 -17.91 19.56 3.77
C ARG A 77 -19.01 18.77 3.09
N VAL A 78 -18.82 17.46 2.98
CA VAL A 78 -19.77 16.55 2.35
C VAL A 78 -20.34 15.66 3.43
N LYS A 79 -21.67 15.74 3.60
CA LYS A 79 -22.42 14.92 4.54
C LYS A 79 -23.28 13.93 3.79
N ARG A 80 -23.09 12.65 4.07
CA ARG A 80 -23.91 11.58 3.50
C ARG A 80 -25.30 11.59 4.12
N ILE A 81 -26.35 11.65 3.28
CA ILE A 81 -27.74 11.55 3.71
C ILE A 81 -28.19 10.10 3.62
N SER A 82 -27.95 9.47 2.45
CA SER A 82 -28.24 8.05 2.22
C SER A 82 -27.25 7.50 1.21
N TYR A 83 -27.00 6.18 1.29
CA TYR A 83 -26.03 5.55 0.41
C TYR A 83 -26.21 4.03 0.41
N GLU A 84 -26.39 3.47 -0.77
CA GLU A 84 -26.54 2.03 -0.97
C GLU A 84 -25.70 1.56 -2.15
N ILE A 85 -25.11 0.36 -2.03
CA ILE A 85 -24.35 -0.29 -3.11
C ILE A 85 -24.98 -1.62 -3.45
N PHE A 86 -25.31 -1.80 -4.72
CA PHE A 86 -25.80 -3.03 -5.30
C PHE A 86 -24.73 -3.65 -6.19
N ASN A 87 -24.49 -4.95 -6.02
CA ASN A 87 -23.46 -5.68 -6.75
C ASN A 87 -24.09 -6.84 -7.52
N SER A 88 -23.67 -7.02 -8.78
CA SER A 88 -24.02 -8.19 -9.58
C SER A 88 -22.88 -8.52 -10.54
N GLY A 89 -22.23 -9.67 -10.32
CA GLY A 89 -21.05 -10.05 -11.08
C GLY A 89 -19.93 -9.01 -10.95
N ARG A 90 -19.49 -8.44 -12.08
CA ARG A 90 -18.49 -7.36 -12.10
C ARG A 90 -19.10 -5.96 -12.01
N GLY A 91 -20.42 -5.86 -12.13
CA GLY A 91 -21.11 -4.58 -12.12
C GLY A 91 -21.48 -4.15 -10.69
N ARG A 92 -21.29 -2.87 -10.40
CA ARG A 92 -21.69 -2.22 -9.16
C ARG A 92 -22.50 -0.98 -9.49
N LEU A 93 -23.60 -0.80 -8.77
CA LEU A 93 -24.38 0.43 -8.80
C LEU A 93 -24.38 1.02 -7.39
N ALA A 94 -23.85 2.22 -7.23
CA ALA A 94 -23.96 2.98 -5.99
C ALA A 94 -25.01 4.08 -6.19
N LEU A 95 -25.96 4.16 -5.29
CA LEU A 95 -27.00 5.19 -5.25
C LEU A 95 -26.93 5.93 -3.93
N GLY A 96 -27.07 7.25 -3.97
CA GLY A 96 -27.00 8.00 -2.72
C GLY A 96 -27.45 9.45 -2.84
N ARG A 97 -27.52 10.07 -1.68
CA ARG A 97 -27.79 11.49 -1.53
C ARG A 97 -26.72 12.09 -0.61
N VAL A 98 -26.22 13.26 -0.98
CA VAL A 98 -25.21 13.99 -0.20
C VAL A 98 -25.64 15.44 -0.03
N HIS A 99 -25.28 16.02 1.09
CA HIS A 99 -25.39 17.46 1.35
C HIS A 99 -23.99 18.06 1.33
N ILE A 100 -23.80 19.10 0.56
CA ILE A 100 -22.49 19.73 0.37
C ILE A 100 -22.55 21.16 0.83
N THR A 101 -21.60 21.53 1.70
CA THR A 101 -21.42 22.90 2.20
C THR A 101 -20.06 23.41 1.79
N SER A 102 -19.99 24.55 1.11
CA SER A 102 -18.73 25.21 0.80
C SER A 102 -18.21 25.98 2.02
N ALA A 103 -17.02 25.62 2.48
CA ALA A 103 -16.36 26.34 3.57
C ALA A 103 -15.94 27.79 3.20
N ILE A 104 -15.87 28.11 1.89
CA ILE A 104 -15.46 29.42 1.40
C ILE A 104 -16.65 30.32 1.18
N THR A 105 -17.68 29.82 0.49
CA THR A 105 -18.82 30.64 0.08
C THR A 105 -20.04 30.50 1.00
N GLY A 106 -20.04 29.53 1.90
CA GLY A 106 -21.18 29.17 2.72
C GLY A 106 -22.38 28.60 1.93
N ARG A 107 -22.22 28.35 0.62
CA ARG A 107 -23.30 27.75 -0.21
C ARG A 107 -23.52 26.31 0.21
N GLU A 108 -24.78 25.97 0.34
CA GLU A 108 -25.23 24.62 0.69
C GLU A 108 -26.17 24.11 -0.38
N GLN A 109 -26.03 22.83 -0.71
CA GLN A 109 -26.93 22.18 -1.65
C GLN A 109 -26.92 20.65 -1.45
N ALA A 110 -28.08 20.03 -1.56
CA ALA A 110 -28.23 18.60 -1.61
C ALA A 110 -28.18 18.10 -3.06
N PHE A 111 -27.57 16.92 -3.24
CA PHE A 111 -27.48 16.22 -4.53
C PHE A 111 -27.86 14.77 -4.37
N SER A 112 -28.56 14.23 -5.36
CA SER A 112 -28.65 12.79 -5.59
C SER A 112 -27.60 12.37 -6.60
N PHE A 113 -27.06 11.16 -6.43
CA PHE A 113 -26.11 10.60 -7.35
C PHE A 113 -26.36 9.12 -7.62
N ALA A 114 -25.91 8.68 -8.78
CA ALA A 114 -25.79 7.29 -9.15
C ALA A 114 -24.43 7.04 -9.76
N VAL A 115 -23.75 5.97 -9.36
CA VAL A 115 -22.46 5.57 -9.94
C VAL A 115 -22.57 4.15 -10.44
N LEU A 116 -22.33 3.97 -11.73
CA LEU A 116 -22.25 2.66 -12.36
C LEU A 116 -20.78 2.32 -12.62
N HIS A 117 -20.34 1.18 -12.10
CA HIS A 117 -18.98 0.68 -12.24
C HIS A 117 -18.98 -0.76 -12.77
N PHE A 118 -18.36 -1.00 -13.92
CA PHE A 118 -18.26 -2.30 -14.59
C PHE A 118 -16.91 -2.99 -14.42
N GLY A 119 -16.13 -2.55 -13.48
CA GLY A 119 -14.74 -2.99 -13.29
C GLY A 119 -13.74 -2.07 -14.01
N ASP A 120 -12.49 -2.19 -13.61
CA ASP A 120 -11.38 -1.38 -14.10
C ASP A 120 -11.71 0.14 -14.08
N GLN A 121 -11.45 0.82 -15.18
CA GLN A 121 -11.70 2.25 -15.34
C GLN A 121 -13.12 2.60 -15.83
N ASN A 122 -13.96 1.59 -16.06
CA ASN A 122 -15.32 1.80 -16.56
C ASN A 122 -16.24 2.23 -15.42
N ILE A 123 -16.14 3.49 -15.04
CA ILE A 123 -16.94 4.11 -14.00
C ILE A 123 -17.57 5.39 -14.53
N THR A 124 -18.87 5.53 -14.31
CA THR A 124 -19.63 6.72 -14.68
C THR A 124 -20.54 7.11 -13.51
N ALA A 125 -20.51 8.38 -13.15
CA ALA A 125 -21.39 8.96 -12.15
C ALA A 125 -22.37 9.93 -12.82
N ALA A 126 -23.60 9.89 -12.41
CA ALA A 126 -24.63 10.88 -12.73
C ALA A 126 -25.02 11.61 -11.45
N VAL A 127 -25.18 12.93 -11.53
CA VAL A 127 -25.47 13.79 -10.37
C VAL A 127 -26.53 14.80 -10.77
N LYS A 128 -27.48 15.05 -9.90
CA LYS A 128 -28.40 16.20 -10.06
C LYS A 128 -28.73 16.82 -8.70
N PRO A 129 -29.07 18.12 -8.66
CA PRO A 129 -29.61 18.74 -7.47
C PRO A 129 -30.79 17.94 -6.92
N TYR A 130 -30.82 17.79 -5.61
CA TYR A 130 -31.87 17.08 -4.90
C TYR A 130 -32.75 18.08 -4.16
N ILE A 131 -34.06 17.98 -4.37
CA ILE A 131 -35.07 18.77 -3.70
C ILE A 131 -36.00 17.80 -2.97
N ASP A 132 -36.48 18.14 -1.79
CA ASP A 132 -37.29 17.24 -0.97
C ASP A 132 -38.55 16.74 -1.67
N SER A 133 -39.11 17.51 -2.62
CA SER A 133 -40.20 17.06 -3.49
C SER A 133 -39.85 15.86 -4.37
N ASP A 134 -38.58 15.62 -4.62
CA ASP A 134 -38.11 14.52 -5.49
C ASP A 134 -37.86 13.22 -4.73
N SER A 135 -38.12 13.20 -3.42
CA SER A 135 -37.83 12.04 -2.55
C SER A 135 -38.46 10.76 -3.04
N LEU A 136 -39.78 10.79 -3.33
CA LEU A 136 -40.49 9.63 -3.81
C LEU A 136 -40.02 9.15 -5.18
N ALA A 137 -39.77 10.08 -6.09
CA ALA A 137 -39.25 9.77 -7.43
C ALA A 137 -37.86 9.15 -7.38
N PHE A 138 -36.98 9.61 -6.44
CA PHE A 138 -35.66 9.01 -6.24
C PHE A 138 -35.76 7.60 -5.64
N GLU A 139 -36.63 7.38 -4.68
CA GLU A 139 -36.81 6.07 -4.05
C GLU A 139 -37.40 5.04 -5.04
N GLU A 140 -38.38 5.43 -5.86
CA GLU A 140 -38.92 4.59 -6.93
C GLU A 140 -37.84 4.22 -7.95
N PHE A 141 -37.09 5.21 -8.40
CA PHE A 141 -35.95 5.01 -9.28
C PHE A 141 -34.89 4.08 -8.67
N ALA A 142 -34.56 4.25 -7.39
CA ALA A 142 -33.55 3.43 -6.70
C ALA A 142 -34.01 1.97 -6.59
N MET A 143 -35.28 1.71 -6.26
CA MET A 143 -35.81 0.36 -6.19
C MET A 143 -35.84 -0.32 -7.56
N GLU A 144 -36.26 0.40 -8.61
CA GLU A 144 -36.29 -0.13 -9.98
C GLU A 144 -34.86 -0.46 -10.47
N ALA A 145 -33.91 0.48 -10.30
CA ALA A 145 -32.52 0.28 -10.67
C ALA A 145 -31.88 -0.89 -9.92
N ALA A 146 -32.11 -1.00 -8.61
CA ALA A 146 -31.61 -2.11 -7.80
C ALA A 146 -32.14 -3.47 -8.29
N SER A 147 -33.44 -3.54 -8.64
CA SER A 147 -34.05 -4.75 -9.20
C SER A 147 -33.39 -5.19 -10.51
N HIS A 148 -33.08 -4.26 -11.42
CA HIS A 148 -32.38 -4.55 -12.67
C HIS A 148 -30.92 -4.97 -12.44
N VAL A 149 -30.21 -4.35 -11.49
CA VAL A 149 -28.85 -4.80 -11.11
C VAL A 149 -28.86 -6.22 -10.59
N GLN A 150 -29.81 -6.59 -9.71
CA GLN A 150 -29.92 -7.95 -9.19
C GLN A 150 -30.15 -9.00 -10.29
N ARG A 151 -30.84 -8.61 -11.39
CA ARG A 151 -31.05 -9.45 -12.58
C ARG A 151 -29.87 -9.38 -13.57
N ALA A 152 -28.85 -8.60 -13.30
CA ALA A 152 -27.74 -8.29 -14.20
C ALA A 152 -28.19 -7.63 -15.53
N ASP A 153 -29.33 -6.95 -15.53
CA ASP A 153 -29.89 -6.23 -16.69
C ASP A 153 -29.32 -4.79 -16.73
N PHE A 154 -28.03 -4.68 -16.98
CA PHE A 154 -27.34 -3.40 -17.01
C PHE A 154 -27.79 -2.46 -18.15
N PRO A 155 -28.18 -2.93 -19.34
CA PRO A 155 -28.74 -2.05 -20.35
C PRO A 155 -29.95 -1.26 -19.87
N GLU A 156 -30.84 -1.88 -19.11
CA GLU A 156 -31.99 -1.19 -18.56
C GLU A 156 -31.61 -0.24 -17.41
N VAL A 157 -30.62 -0.62 -16.58
CA VAL A 157 -30.04 0.29 -15.57
C VAL A 157 -29.54 1.58 -16.23
N ILE A 158 -28.79 1.47 -17.33
CA ILE A 158 -28.29 2.65 -18.07
C ILE A 158 -29.44 3.52 -18.57
N ARG A 159 -30.49 2.92 -19.17
CA ARG A 159 -31.65 3.67 -19.64
C ARG A 159 -32.38 4.38 -18.51
N LEU A 160 -32.51 3.75 -17.34
CA LEU A 160 -33.06 4.36 -16.14
C LEU A 160 -32.22 5.54 -15.64
N LEU A 161 -30.91 5.38 -15.62
CA LEU A 161 -29.97 6.45 -15.26
C LEU A 161 -30.10 7.64 -16.22
N ASP A 162 -30.10 7.40 -17.53
CA ASP A 162 -30.26 8.44 -18.54
C ASP A 162 -31.60 9.15 -18.45
N ARG A 163 -32.67 8.41 -18.14
CA ARG A 163 -34.01 8.97 -17.95
C ARG A 163 -34.09 9.86 -16.71
N PHE A 164 -33.46 9.42 -15.60
CA PHE A 164 -33.56 10.12 -14.32
C PHE A 164 -32.60 11.30 -14.19
N TYR A 165 -31.34 11.14 -14.64
CA TYR A 165 -30.28 12.15 -14.50
C TYR A 165 -30.01 12.94 -15.78
N GLY A 166 -30.47 12.48 -16.94
CA GLY A 166 -30.07 13.02 -18.24
C GLY A 166 -28.70 12.54 -18.69
N GLN A 167 -28.15 13.14 -19.73
CA GLN A 167 -26.88 12.70 -20.35
C GLN A 167 -25.60 13.28 -19.70
N ALA A 168 -25.72 14.03 -18.61
CA ALA A 168 -24.56 14.61 -17.93
C ALA A 168 -23.87 13.55 -17.05
N GLY A 169 -22.82 12.93 -17.57
CA GLY A 169 -22.05 11.93 -16.86
C GLY A 169 -20.66 12.44 -16.45
N TYR A 170 -20.22 12.08 -15.25
CA TYR A 170 -18.87 12.27 -14.76
C TYR A 170 -18.14 10.93 -14.79
N SER A 171 -16.87 10.96 -15.18
CA SER A 171 -16.04 9.77 -15.25
C SER A 171 -14.83 9.89 -14.31
N LEU A 172 -14.02 8.85 -14.26
CA LEU A 172 -12.76 8.87 -13.50
C LEU A 172 -11.86 10.06 -13.89
N THR A 173 -11.89 10.45 -15.17
CA THR A 173 -11.12 11.60 -15.68
C THR A 173 -11.66 12.95 -15.22
N SER A 174 -12.88 13.00 -14.70
CA SER A 174 -13.47 14.21 -14.12
C SER A 174 -13.00 14.50 -12.70
N LEU A 175 -12.29 13.54 -12.07
CA LEU A 175 -11.75 13.69 -10.72
C LEU A 175 -10.48 14.53 -10.71
N PHE A 176 -10.18 15.10 -9.54
CA PHE A 176 -8.88 15.74 -9.32
C PHE A 176 -7.74 14.71 -9.37
N GLY A 177 -6.57 15.17 -9.83
CA GLY A 177 -5.43 14.32 -10.07
C GLY A 177 -5.00 13.43 -8.89
N ASP A 178 -5.09 13.91 -7.67
CA ASP A 178 -4.70 13.12 -6.48
C ASP A 178 -5.69 11.99 -6.21
N GLU A 179 -6.98 12.27 -6.28
CA GLU A 179 -8.02 11.28 -6.08
C GLU A 179 -8.07 10.29 -7.25
N GLN A 180 -7.89 10.78 -8.47
CA GLN A 180 -7.74 9.94 -9.65
C GLN A 180 -6.58 8.95 -9.48
N ARG A 181 -5.39 9.42 -9.05
CA ARG A 181 -4.23 8.57 -8.78
C ARG A 181 -4.52 7.56 -7.69
N ARG A 182 -5.20 7.95 -6.62
CA ARG A 182 -5.58 7.07 -5.52
C ARG A 182 -6.47 5.93 -6.01
N ILE A 183 -7.51 6.25 -6.78
CA ILE A 183 -8.45 5.26 -7.32
C ILE A 183 -7.76 4.35 -8.33
N VAL A 184 -6.97 4.92 -9.26
CA VAL A 184 -6.19 4.12 -10.23
C VAL A 184 -5.24 3.17 -9.51
N LYS A 185 -4.60 3.60 -8.43
CA LYS A 185 -3.76 2.72 -7.61
C LYS A 185 -4.54 1.56 -7.00
N LEU A 186 -5.76 1.82 -6.49
CA LEU A 186 -6.63 0.76 -5.94
C LEU A 186 -7.04 -0.25 -7.04
N ILE A 187 -7.45 0.25 -8.21
CA ILE A 187 -7.82 -0.60 -9.36
C ILE A 187 -6.62 -1.46 -9.78
N LEU A 188 -5.44 -0.84 -9.95
CA LEU A 188 -4.22 -1.56 -10.32
C LEU A 188 -3.83 -2.61 -9.28
N THR A 189 -3.93 -2.29 -8.00
CA THR A 189 -3.62 -3.25 -6.94
C THR A 189 -4.56 -4.47 -7.02
N THR A 190 -5.86 -4.25 -7.23
CA THR A 190 -6.83 -5.33 -7.39
C THR A 190 -6.55 -6.17 -8.63
N THR A 191 -6.33 -5.51 -9.78
CA THR A 191 -6.03 -6.19 -11.04
C THR A 191 -4.73 -7.01 -10.95
N LEU A 192 -3.68 -6.45 -10.34
CA LEU A 192 -2.42 -7.17 -10.13
C LEU A 192 -2.59 -8.38 -9.22
N THR A 193 -3.41 -8.27 -8.18
CA THR A 193 -3.74 -9.40 -7.31
C THR A 193 -4.48 -10.51 -8.06
N ASP A 194 -5.42 -10.16 -8.93
CA ASP A 194 -6.15 -11.12 -9.76
C ASP A 194 -5.23 -11.82 -10.77
N VAL A 195 -4.32 -11.09 -11.40
CA VAL A 195 -3.29 -11.64 -12.29
C VAL A 195 -2.36 -12.58 -11.52
N GLU A 196 -1.91 -12.17 -10.33
CA GLU A 196 -1.06 -13.00 -9.46
C GLU A 196 -1.76 -14.31 -9.09
N ASN A 197 -3.02 -14.25 -8.68
CA ASN A 197 -3.82 -15.44 -8.35
C ASN A 197 -4.00 -16.36 -9.57
N SER A 198 -4.26 -15.78 -10.75
CA SER A 198 -4.43 -16.53 -12.00
C SER A 198 -3.14 -17.24 -12.40
N LEU A 199 -2.00 -16.54 -12.38
CA LEU A 199 -0.69 -17.14 -12.71
C LEU A 199 -0.28 -18.22 -11.68
N THR A 200 -0.56 -17.97 -10.41
CA THR A 200 -0.31 -18.96 -9.35
C THR A 200 -1.15 -20.22 -9.55
N SER A 201 -2.42 -20.07 -9.90
CA SER A 201 -3.31 -21.19 -10.21
C SER A 201 -2.83 -21.98 -11.44
N ILE A 202 -2.42 -21.29 -12.51
CA ILE A 202 -1.84 -21.94 -13.70
C ILE A 202 -0.60 -22.76 -13.30
N TYR A 203 0.32 -22.18 -12.54
CA TYR A 203 1.51 -22.88 -12.08
C TYR A 203 1.16 -24.11 -11.25
N GLN A 204 0.29 -23.97 -10.23
CA GLN A 204 -0.11 -25.07 -9.35
C GLN A 204 -0.74 -26.25 -10.13
N ASN A 205 -1.59 -25.94 -11.11
CA ASN A 205 -2.26 -26.95 -11.93
C ASN A 205 -1.30 -27.69 -12.88
N HIS A 206 -0.17 -27.08 -13.25
CA HIS A 206 0.77 -27.61 -14.23
C HIS A 206 2.18 -27.88 -13.69
N ALA A 207 2.41 -27.73 -12.37
CA ALA A 207 3.73 -27.94 -11.75
C ALA A 207 4.29 -29.35 -12.04
N SER A 208 3.46 -30.40 -11.94
CA SER A 208 3.87 -31.78 -12.25
C SER A 208 4.33 -31.94 -13.70
N LEU A 209 3.67 -31.28 -14.65
CA LEU A 209 4.08 -31.28 -16.06
C LEU A 209 5.43 -30.58 -16.24
N LEU A 210 5.64 -29.45 -15.60
CA LEU A 210 6.92 -28.72 -15.65
C LEU A 210 8.06 -29.56 -15.10
N HIS A 211 7.86 -30.23 -13.97
CA HIS A 211 8.85 -31.14 -13.38
C HIS A 211 9.16 -32.33 -14.29
N PHE A 212 8.14 -32.89 -14.92
CA PHE A 212 8.33 -33.98 -15.90
C PHE A 212 9.14 -33.51 -17.11
N LEU A 213 8.81 -32.40 -17.69
CA LEU A 213 9.55 -31.81 -18.82
C LEU A 213 11.02 -31.55 -18.46
N PHE A 214 11.27 -31.04 -17.26
CA PHE A 214 12.64 -30.84 -16.76
C PHE A 214 13.41 -32.16 -16.64
N GLN A 215 12.81 -33.18 -16.03
CA GLN A 215 13.45 -34.51 -15.88
C GLN A 215 13.71 -35.18 -17.23
N ALA A 216 12.81 -34.99 -18.20
CA ALA A 216 12.94 -35.55 -19.53
C ALA A 216 13.89 -34.71 -20.45
N GLY A 217 14.46 -33.60 -19.98
CA GLY A 217 15.30 -32.71 -20.78
C GLY A 217 14.56 -32.03 -21.93
N LEU A 218 13.24 -31.91 -21.82
CA LEU A 218 12.40 -31.30 -22.86
C LEU A 218 12.24 -29.80 -22.61
N PRO A 219 12.08 -28.99 -23.69
CA PRO A 219 11.88 -27.56 -23.56
C PRO A 219 10.56 -27.24 -22.85
N LYS A 220 10.61 -26.33 -21.89
CA LYS A 220 9.43 -25.86 -21.16
C LYS A 220 8.65 -24.84 -21.98
N PRO A 221 7.30 -24.92 -22.03
CA PRO A 221 6.48 -23.89 -22.67
C PRO A 221 6.70 -22.51 -22.01
N PRO A 222 6.96 -21.44 -22.79
CA PRO A 222 7.25 -20.10 -22.23
C PRO A 222 6.17 -19.58 -21.28
N ALA A 223 4.88 -19.82 -21.58
CA ALA A 223 3.76 -19.39 -20.75
C ALA A 223 3.79 -20.05 -19.35
N LEU A 224 4.12 -21.33 -19.27
CA LEU A 224 4.23 -22.05 -17.99
C LEU A 224 5.48 -21.62 -17.22
N THR A 225 6.59 -21.35 -17.90
CA THR A 225 7.81 -20.82 -17.28
C THR A 225 7.55 -19.42 -16.68
N LEU A 226 6.82 -18.57 -17.39
CA LEU A 226 6.41 -17.25 -16.88
C LEU A 226 5.51 -17.39 -15.64
N ALA A 227 4.51 -18.28 -15.69
CA ALA A 227 3.63 -18.52 -14.56
C ALA A 227 4.39 -19.06 -13.33
N ALA A 228 5.33 -19.99 -13.54
CA ALA A 228 6.21 -20.51 -12.48
C ALA A 228 7.07 -19.39 -11.87
N GLY A 229 7.70 -18.57 -12.72
CA GLY A 229 8.52 -17.45 -12.30
C GLY A 229 7.75 -16.48 -11.42
N PHE A 230 6.56 -16.12 -11.85
CA PHE A 230 5.70 -15.21 -11.11
C PHE A 230 5.21 -15.80 -9.78
N ALA A 231 4.68 -17.04 -9.81
CA ALA A 231 4.13 -17.69 -8.63
C ALA A 231 5.18 -17.93 -7.54
N ILE A 232 6.40 -18.37 -7.92
CA ILE A 232 7.48 -18.63 -6.98
C ILE A 232 8.01 -17.33 -6.36
N ASN A 233 8.25 -16.29 -7.17
CA ASN A 233 8.71 -15.00 -6.64
C ASN A 233 7.64 -14.33 -5.76
N ALA A 234 6.36 -14.42 -6.12
CA ALA A 234 5.25 -13.94 -5.30
C ALA A 234 5.14 -14.73 -3.98
N GLY A 235 5.36 -16.05 -4.02
CA GLY A 235 5.40 -16.89 -2.83
C GLY A 235 6.56 -16.52 -1.89
N LEU A 236 7.76 -16.35 -2.43
CA LEU A 236 8.93 -15.88 -1.67
C LEU A 236 8.67 -14.51 -1.04
N ARG A 237 8.10 -13.58 -1.80
CA ARG A 237 7.73 -12.25 -1.28
C ARG A 237 6.80 -12.36 -0.06
N ARG A 238 5.71 -13.14 -0.17
CA ARG A 238 4.75 -13.34 0.95
C ARG A 238 5.42 -13.95 2.17
N VAL A 239 6.29 -14.96 1.98
CA VAL A 239 7.01 -15.59 3.09
C VAL A 239 7.92 -14.57 3.77
N LEU A 240 8.65 -13.75 3.01
CA LEU A 240 9.51 -12.71 3.55
C LEU A 240 8.72 -11.56 4.23
N GLU A 241 7.49 -11.29 3.81
CA GLU A 241 6.61 -10.29 4.41
C GLU A 241 5.98 -10.76 5.73
N ASN A 242 5.87 -12.07 5.97
CA ASN A 242 5.30 -12.63 7.19
C ASN A 242 6.22 -12.46 8.42
N ASP A 243 5.62 -12.36 9.60
CA ASP A 243 6.34 -12.29 10.86
C ASP A 243 5.73 -13.28 11.87
N PRO A 244 6.49 -14.30 12.29
CA PRO A 244 7.85 -14.66 11.90
C PRO A 244 7.93 -15.23 10.47
N VAL A 245 9.15 -15.24 9.89
CA VAL A 245 9.39 -15.87 8.59
C VAL A 245 9.29 -17.39 8.72
N ASP A 246 8.45 -18.00 7.89
CA ASP A 246 8.34 -19.47 7.82
C ASP A 246 9.50 -20.06 7.02
N LEU A 247 10.51 -20.57 7.73
CA LEU A 247 11.70 -21.18 7.12
C LEU A 247 11.38 -22.43 6.27
N ALA A 248 10.36 -23.20 6.63
CA ALA A 248 9.99 -24.38 5.87
C ALA A 248 9.41 -23.99 4.50
N GLN A 249 8.53 -22.98 4.49
CA GLN A 249 8.00 -22.43 3.25
C GLN A 249 9.08 -21.74 2.42
N LEU A 250 9.98 -20.96 3.05
CA LEU A 250 11.10 -20.32 2.36
C LEU A 250 11.94 -21.35 1.60
N ARG A 251 12.41 -22.40 2.28
CA ARG A 251 13.19 -23.50 1.68
C ARG A 251 12.43 -24.23 0.58
N SER A 252 11.13 -24.41 0.76
CA SER A 252 10.27 -25.03 -0.26
C SER A 252 10.28 -24.21 -1.55
N TYR A 253 10.05 -22.89 -1.47
CA TYR A 253 10.07 -22.01 -2.65
C TYR A 253 11.46 -21.91 -3.28
N LEU A 254 12.55 -21.85 -2.49
CA LEU A 254 13.92 -21.86 -3.00
C LEU A 254 14.22 -23.17 -3.74
N SER A 255 13.74 -24.30 -3.24
CA SER A 255 13.87 -25.60 -3.89
C SER A 255 13.09 -25.65 -5.20
N LEU A 256 11.85 -25.15 -5.21
CA LEU A 256 11.03 -25.05 -6.43
C LEU A 256 11.67 -24.15 -7.48
N ALA A 257 12.22 -23.00 -7.07
CA ALA A 257 12.94 -22.11 -7.97
C ALA A 257 14.14 -22.82 -8.63
N LYS A 258 14.87 -23.62 -7.86
CA LYS A 258 16.01 -24.39 -8.39
C LYS A 258 15.57 -25.49 -9.36
N ILE A 259 14.50 -26.23 -9.03
CA ILE A 259 13.97 -27.30 -9.89
C ILE A 259 13.41 -26.72 -11.19
N ASP A 260 12.63 -25.64 -11.09
CA ASP A 260 12.01 -25.01 -12.24
C ASP A 260 12.93 -24.04 -12.97
N GLN A 261 14.14 -23.84 -12.48
CA GLN A 261 15.14 -22.91 -13.04
C GLN A 261 14.58 -21.49 -13.18
N VAL A 262 13.83 -21.07 -12.18
CA VAL A 262 13.21 -19.75 -12.14
C VAL A 262 14.23 -18.70 -11.69
N PRO A 263 14.41 -17.61 -12.43
CA PRO A 263 15.22 -16.48 -11.96
C PRO A 263 14.53 -15.77 -10.82
N PHE A 264 15.30 -15.37 -9.81
CA PHE A 264 14.79 -14.60 -8.69
C PHE A 264 14.60 -13.12 -9.10
N ASP A 265 13.51 -12.51 -8.66
CA ASP A 265 13.36 -11.05 -8.65
C ASP A 265 14.17 -10.47 -7.49
N THR A 266 15.48 -10.46 -7.67
CA THR A 266 16.43 -10.02 -6.64
C THR A 266 16.19 -8.61 -6.20
N SER A 267 15.72 -7.72 -7.07
CA SER A 267 15.45 -6.32 -6.75
C SER A 267 14.32 -6.17 -5.73
N THR A 268 13.21 -6.83 -5.96
CA THR A 268 12.05 -6.77 -5.05
C THR A 268 12.34 -7.55 -3.76
N LEU A 269 12.90 -8.75 -3.86
CA LEU A 269 13.17 -9.60 -2.69
C LEU A 269 14.24 -8.99 -1.77
N SER A 270 15.33 -8.40 -2.33
CA SER A 270 16.33 -7.69 -1.52
C SER A 270 15.74 -6.47 -0.82
N TYR A 271 14.91 -5.69 -1.53
CA TYR A 271 14.26 -4.53 -0.92
C TYR A 271 13.40 -4.91 0.28
N ILE A 272 12.61 -5.99 0.17
CA ILE A 272 11.76 -6.48 1.26
C ILE A 272 12.62 -6.99 2.41
N ALA A 273 13.64 -7.78 2.12
CA ALA A 273 14.58 -8.30 3.10
C ALA A 273 15.28 -7.17 3.88
N ASP A 274 15.78 -6.16 3.16
CA ASP A 274 16.43 -4.98 3.75
C ASP A 274 15.48 -4.20 4.67
N GLN A 275 14.24 -3.96 4.22
CA GLN A 275 13.22 -3.26 5.02
C GLN A 275 12.85 -4.04 6.29
N ARG A 276 12.72 -5.36 6.19
CA ARG A 276 12.41 -6.23 7.33
C ARG A 276 13.56 -6.25 8.34
N MET A 277 14.77 -6.42 7.85
CA MET A 277 15.98 -6.42 8.67
C MET A 277 16.17 -5.07 9.38
N LYS A 278 16.03 -3.96 8.65
CA LYS A 278 16.09 -2.62 9.23
C LYS A 278 15.07 -2.41 10.34
N ARG A 279 13.81 -2.86 10.14
CA ARG A 279 12.76 -2.74 11.15
C ARG A 279 13.09 -3.57 12.39
N ALA A 280 13.44 -4.84 12.22
CA ALA A 280 13.79 -5.72 13.34
C ALA A 280 14.97 -5.18 14.16
N MET A 281 15.99 -4.63 13.49
CA MET A 281 17.14 -4.02 14.15
C MET A 281 16.77 -2.71 14.87
N ALA A 282 15.89 -1.89 14.30
CA ALA A 282 15.41 -0.66 14.94
C ALA A 282 14.56 -0.97 16.19
N ASP A 283 13.70 -1.99 16.13
CA ASP A 283 12.89 -2.45 17.26
C ASP A 283 13.78 -2.96 18.41
N LEU A 284 14.83 -3.72 18.07
CA LEU A 284 15.84 -4.17 19.02
C LEU A 284 16.58 -2.98 19.67
N GLN A 285 17.03 -2.01 18.86
CA GLN A 285 17.70 -0.81 19.36
C GLN A 285 16.78 0.00 20.31
N ALA A 286 15.51 0.19 19.92
CA ALA A 286 14.55 0.92 20.75
C ALA A 286 14.32 0.23 22.11
N SER A 287 14.37 -1.11 22.16
CA SER A 287 14.21 -1.87 23.40
C SER A 287 15.38 -1.69 24.38
N THR A 288 16.59 -1.39 23.87
CA THR A 288 17.76 -1.17 24.73
C THR A 288 17.72 0.16 25.50
N GLY A 289 16.83 1.09 25.09
CA GLY A 289 16.56 2.36 25.80
C GLY A 289 15.46 2.26 26.89
N SER A 290 14.76 1.11 26.99
CA SER A 290 13.65 0.92 27.94
C SER A 290 14.07 0.10 29.16
N PRO A 291 13.60 0.43 30.38
CA PRO A 291 13.94 -0.29 31.61
C PRO A 291 13.31 -1.71 31.71
N VAL A 292 12.52 -2.14 30.72
CA VAL A 292 11.85 -3.45 30.71
C VAL A 292 12.72 -4.48 29.98
N ALA A 293 13.63 -5.10 30.71
CA ALA A 293 14.63 -6.04 30.17
C ALA A 293 14.05 -7.33 29.55
N ALA A 294 12.85 -7.77 29.96
CA ALA A 294 12.25 -9.01 29.44
C ALA A 294 11.88 -8.96 27.95
N GLY A 295 11.47 -7.81 27.43
CA GLY A 295 11.12 -7.65 26.02
C GLY A 295 12.34 -7.64 25.07
N SER A 296 13.53 -7.32 25.56
CA SER A 296 14.73 -7.23 24.72
C SER A 296 15.24 -8.60 24.25
N LEU A 297 15.07 -9.67 25.03
CA LEU A 297 15.42 -11.03 24.63
C LEU A 297 14.50 -11.56 23.52
N GLU A 298 13.20 -11.33 23.62
CA GLU A 298 12.26 -11.73 22.57
C GLU A 298 12.54 -11.05 21.25
N LEU A 299 12.86 -9.75 21.27
CA LEU A 299 13.19 -8.99 20.07
C LEU A 299 14.52 -9.43 19.48
N LEU A 300 15.50 -9.78 20.33
CA LEU A 300 16.77 -10.34 19.89
C LEU A 300 16.58 -11.72 19.23
N ASP A 301 15.79 -12.61 19.83
CA ASP A 301 15.45 -13.90 19.27
C ASP A 301 14.79 -13.77 17.89
N ARG A 302 13.85 -12.82 17.74
CA ARG A 302 13.17 -12.53 16.47
C ARG A 302 14.15 -11.98 15.43
N ALA A 303 15.00 -11.03 15.80
CA ALA A 303 15.99 -10.46 14.88
C ALA A 303 16.99 -11.52 14.42
N LEU A 304 17.48 -12.37 15.32
CA LEU A 304 18.40 -13.46 15.00
C LEU A 304 17.74 -14.51 14.08
N ALA A 305 16.49 -14.91 14.37
CA ALA A 305 15.74 -15.83 13.52
C ALA A 305 15.52 -15.25 12.11
N LEU A 306 15.18 -13.96 12.02
CA LEU A 306 15.01 -13.27 10.74
C LEU A 306 16.33 -13.23 9.94
N VAL A 307 17.44 -12.80 10.55
CA VAL A 307 18.72 -12.69 9.84
C VAL A 307 19.22 -14.06 9.37
N ARG A 308 19.03 -15.10 10.18
CA ARG A 308 19.30 -16.50 9.78
C ARG A 308 18.44 -16.93 8.59
N ALA A 309 17.14 -16.58 8.58
CA ALA A 309 16.26 -16.87 7.45
C ALA A 309 16.73 -16.14 6.18
N LEU A 310 17.09 -14.88 6.30
CA LEU A 310 17.54 -14.07 5.18
C LEU A 310 18.90 -14.53 4.63
N SER A 311 19.78 -15.11 5.45
CA SER A 311 21.07 -15.66 5.00
C SER A 311 20.93 -16.91 4.11
N GLU A 312 19.75 -17.55 4.07
CA GLU A 312 19.46 -18.66 3.15
C GLU A 312 19.16 -18.21 1.71
N LEU A 313 18.94 -16.91 1.50
CA LEU A 313 18.67 -16.35 0.17
C LEU A 313 19.90 -16.48 -0.74
N PRO A 314 19.74 -16.90 -2.01
CA PRO A 314 20.87 -17.16 -2.91
C PRO A 314 21.40 -15.89 -3.63
N PHE A 315 21.25 -14.73 -3.00
CA PHE A 315 21.72 -13.44 -3.51
C PHE A 315 22.18 -12.53 -2.36
N GLU A 316 23.02 -11.56 -2.67
CA GLU A 316 23.58 -10.65 -1.69
C GLU A 316 22.55 -9.66 -1.17
N LEU A 317 22.55 -9.41 0.14
CA LEU A 317 21.75 -8.42 0.82
C LEU A 317 22.62 -7.22 1.24
N ASN A 318 22.00 -6.06 1.30
CA ASN A 318 22.67 -4.87 1.81
C ASN A 318 22.61 -4.84 3.35
N LEU A 319 23.64 -5.35 3.98
CA LEU A 319 23.73 -5.45 5.44
C LEU A 319 24.15 -4.15 6.13
N TRP A 320 24.62 -3.13 5.37
CA TRP A 320 25.26 -1.94 5.92
C TRP A 320 24.42 -1.21 6.99
N GLN A 321 23.14 -1.03 6.77
CA GLN A 321 22.26 -0.36 7.74
C GLN A 321 22.09 -1.21 9.01
N ALA A 322 21.90 -2.51 8.87
CA ALA A 322 21.76 -3.44 9.98
C ALA A 322 23.05 -3.51 10.81
N GLN A 323 24.20 -3.53 10.16
CA GLN A 323 25.52 -3.49 10.81
C GLN A 323 25.71 -2.22 11.64
N ASN A 324 25.36 -1.05 11.09
CA ASN A 324 25.44 0.21 11.81
C ASN A 324 24.54 0.23 13.05
N ILE A 325 23.28 -0.21 12.91
CA ILE A 325 22.34 -0.27 14.03
C ILE A 325 22.84 -1.28 15.08
N TRP A 326 23.35 -2.43 14.66
CA TRP A 326 23.96 -3.41 15.57
C TRP A 326 25.11 -2.78 16.37
N TYR A 327 26.03 -2.07 15.71
CA TYR A 327 27.16 -1.43 16.34
C TYR A 327 26.75 -0.34 17.34
N GLU A 328 25.77 0.49 16.99
CA GLU A 328 25.20 1.48 17.90
C GLU A 328 24.55 0.83 19.12
N THR A 329 23.77 -0.25 18.88
CA THR A 329 23.11 -1.04 19.92
C THR A 329 24.15 -1.67 20.86
N TYR A 330 25.23 -2.22 20.31
CA TYR A 330 26.35 -2.75 21.09
C TYR A 330 26.92 -1.72 22.06
N ARG A 331 27.17 -0.51 21.59
CA ARG A 331 27.72 0.59 22.41
C ARG A 331 26.75 1.08 23.49
N THR A 332 25.46 1.06 23.23
CA THR A 332 24.43 1.58 24.17
C THR A 332 23.84 0.51 25.07
N SER A 333 24.07 -0.76 24.81
CA SER A 333 23.47 -1.89 25.53
C SER A 333 23.99 -2.12 26.95
N GLY A 334 24.98 -1.37 27.41
CA GLY A 334 25.56 -1.51 28.74
C GLY A 334 24.54 -1.41 29.89
N SER A 335 23.56 -0.51 29.76
CA SER A 335 22.47 -0.34 30.73
C SER A 335 21.55 -1.55 30.80
N VAL A 336 21.19 -2.12 29.64
CA VAL A 336 20.32 -3.31 29.55
C VAL A 336 21.04 -4.53 30.07
N ARG A 337 22.29 -4.75 29.67
CA ARG A 337 23.13 -5.86 30.18
C ARG A 337 23.22 -5.85 31.70
N ASN A 338 23.41 -4.67 32.31
CA ASN A 338 23.49 -4.52 33.74
C ASN A 338 22.15 -4.71 34.50
N ALA A 339 21.02 -4.50 33.81
CA ALA A 339 19.66 -4.68 34.34
C ALA A 339 19.18 -6.13 34.25
N LEU A 340 19.79 -6.97 33.41
CA LEU A 340 19.45 -8.37 33.26
C LEU A 340 20.05 -9.23 34.40
N GLU A 341 19.30 -10.25 34.80
CA GLU A 341 19.85 -11.30 35.67
C GLU A 341 21.03 -12.03 35.01
N PRO A 342 21.98 -12.61 35.78
CA PRO A 342 23.21 -13.18 35.24
C PRO A 342 22.99 -14.21 34.11
N GLU A 343 21.94 -15.01 34.25
CA GLU A 343 21.59 -16.07 33.29
C GLU A 343 21.05 -15.49 31.98
N HIS A 344 20.14 -14.51 32.05
CA HIS A 344 19.61 -13.78 30.91
C HIS A 344 20.65 -12.89 30.24
N ARG A 345 21.60 -12.37 31.01
CA ARG A 345 22.74 -11.59 30.47
C ARG A 345 23.64 -12.45 29.61
N SER A 346 24.05 -13.62 30.10
CA SER A 346 24.91 -14.54 29.32
C SER A 346 24.24 -14.99 28.03
N ARG A 347 22.93 -15.27 28.07
CA ARG A 347 22.16 -15.59 26.87
C ARG A 347 22.12 -14.41 25.92
N TRP A 348 21.80 -13.21 26.40
CA TRP A 348 21.73 -12.00 25.56
C TRP A 348 23.07 -11.73 24.87
N GLU A 349 24.17 -11.82 25.58
CA GLU A 349 25.54 -11.60 25.03
C GLU A 349 25.86 -12.65 23.94
N THR A 350 25.51 -13.91 24.17
CA THR A 350 25.72 -14.98 23.21
C THR A 350 24.89 -14.76 21.94
N ASP A 351 23.59 -14.51 22.08
CA ASP A 351 22.65 -14.37 20.97
C ASP A 351 22.92 -13.06 20.18
N PHE A 352 23.28 -11.98 20.88
CA PHE A 352 23.66 -10.72 20.24
C PHE A 352 25.00 -10.83 19.49
N GLY A 353 25.96 -11.56 20.04
CA GLY A 353 27.19 -11.91 19.33
C GLY A 353 26.93 -12.75 18.10
N GLU A 354 26.02 -13.73 18.19
CA GLU A 354 25.67 -14.54 17.04
C GLU A 354 24.94 -13.73 15.95
N LEU A 355 24.08 -12.80 16.34
CA LEU A 355 23.45 -11.86 15.42
C LEU A 355 24.49 -11.03 14.65
N GLY A 356 25.54 -10.53 15.33
CA GLY A 356 26.63 -9.82 14.71
C GLY A 356 27.39 -10.69 13.69
N ARG A 357 27.67 -11.96 14.02
CA ARG A 357 28.31 -12.89 13.07
C ARG A 357 27.42 -13.15 11.84
N CYS A 358 26.13 -13.32 12.04
CA CYS A 358 25.17 -13.48 10.93
C CYS A 358 25.10 -12.23 10.05
N LEU A 359 25.35 -11.05 10.60
CA LEU A 359 25.50 -9.78 9.87
C LEU A 359 26.91 -9.57 9.29
N SER A 360 27.79 -10.58 9.32
CA SER A 360 29.17 -10.48 8.84
C SER A 360 30.01 -9.42 9.55
N ILE A 361 29.78 -9.24 10.85
CA ILE A 361 30.57 -8.33 11.70
C ILE A 361 31.69 -9.13 12.38
N ASP A 362 32.91 -8.61 12.35
CA ASP A 362 34.04 -9.17 13.08
C ASP A 362 34.01 -8.71 14.55
N ILE A 363 33.34 -9.54 15.38
CA ILE A 363 33.10 -9.25 16.79
C ILE A 363 34.40 -9.29 17.59
N ASP A 364 35.34 -10.17 17.21
CA ASP A 364 36.56 -10.36 17.95
C ASP A 364 37.48 -9.12 17.86
N SER A 365 37.49 -8.46 16.70
CA SER A 365 38.23 -7.18 16.55
C SER A 365 37.60 -6.03 17.33
N ILE A 366 36.26 -5.96 17.39
CA ILE A 366 35.52 -4.92 18.11
C ILE A 366 35.74 -5.04 19.64
N SER A 367 35.74 -6.24 20.18
CA SER A 367 35.95 -6.49 21.61
C SER A 367 37.37 -6.11 22.05
N VAL A 368 38.39 -6.37 21.23
CA VAL A 368 39.77 -5.99 21.49
C VAL A 368 39.97 -4.46 21.47
N GLU A 369 39.33 -3.76 20.53
CA GLU A 369 39.39 -2.29 20.47
C GLU A 369 38.74 -1.62 21.68
N GLU A 370 37.59 -2.13 22.17
CA GLU A 370 36.96 -1.58 23.36
C GLU A 370 37.71 -1.85 24.64
N GLU A 371 38.30 -3.04 24.79
CA GLU A 371 39.21 -3.30 25.92
C GLU A 371 40.46 -2.39 25.92
N ALA A 372 40.99 -2.12 24.73
CA ALA A 372 42.12 -1.21 24.59
C ALA A 372 41.73 0.24 24.95
N ARG A 373 40.52 0.68 24.53
CA ARG A 373 39.97 2.00 24.89
C ARG A 373 39.68 2.12 26.37
N ALA A 374 39.06 1.10 26.96
CA ALA A 374 38.76 1.09 28.41
C ALA A 374 40.03 1.14 29.26
N LYS A 375 41.09 0.45 28.82
CA LYS A 375 42.41 0.51 29.49
C LYS A 375 43.10 1.88 29.31
N ALA A 376 42.91 2.55 28.16
CA ALA A 376 43.45 3.88 27.93
C ALA A 376 42.77 4.96 28.78
N VAL A 377 41.45 4.89 28.91
CA VAL A 377 40.63 5.81 29.75
C VAL A 377 40.86 5.59 31.25
N ALA A 378 41.21 4.37 31.68
CA ALA A 378 41.53 4.09 33.08
C ALA A 378 43.01 4.46 33.47
N ALA A 379 43.80 4.84 32.49
CA ALA A 379 45.22 5.24 32.69
C ALA A 379 45.44 6.76 32.68
N ASP A 380 44.42 7.55 32.29
CA ASP A 380 44.32 9.01 32.44
C ASP A 380 43.51 9.38 33.69
#